data_2e426fb876e35e94a9d41ea2b1022334
#
_entry.id   2e426fb876e35e94a9d41ea2b1022334
#
_cell.length_a   1.000
_cell.length_b   1.000
_cell.length_c   1.000
_cell.angle_alpha   90.00
_cell.angle_beta   90.00
_cell.angle_gamma   90.00
#
_symmetry.space_group_name_H-M   'P 1'
#
loop_
_entity.id
_entity.type
_entity.pdbx_description
1 polymer ?
#
loop_
_entity_poly.entity_id
_entity_poly.type
_entity_poly.pdbx_seq_one_letter_code
_entity_poly.pdbx_strand_id
1 'polypeptide(L)'
;MKRLSLILSCIILTSLLAACGEPEITAPQQTGKTAVIEPGTDPGTDPGTDPGTDPGTDPGTDPGTDPGTGSTTGKLCKAEYLGQSPRIIAYMTEYTSVSSIDATCLTHINYAHGRFVNPKTGDGGIKIAEGSNGLMKKVIALKEKKPTLKVLLMIGGWGEHADGFSMMARDAKKRSEFCHACKQHIDTYGFDGIDIDWEYPGGGPSSNGKSDADPANFVLVLKELRDSIGDTKIISYASSSSAKYMKWKEAMEYLDYVNVMTYDMGKPPKGHNSPLCKSSTFNQDGCKESIDLHVKAGVPKSRMNMGVPFYGHGTTPYASDVKFNEMSAILKATSGDYAGKNTRKWDSTAKVPYLVDGSNNILLSYDDEESVTAKGQFVKDNSIGGAMFWEYRHDDSNGTLRKALCRAIYGKESTL
;
A
#
# COMPACT_ATOMS: atom_id res chain seq x y z
N MET A 1 -21.46 17.63 64.45
CA MET A 1 -20.91 18.77 63.73
C MET A 1 -19.44 18.61 63.58
N LYS A 2 -18.95 18.08 62.51
CA LYS A 2 -17.56 18.21 61.97
C LYS A 2 -17.64 17.87 60.49
N ARG A 3 -17.41 18.89 59.65
CA ARG A 3 -17.35 18.77 58.19
C ARG A 3 -15.99 18.15 57.86
N LEU A 4 -15.99 17.06 57.07
CA LEU A 4 -14.81 16.49 56.49
C LEU A 4 -14.77 16.93 55.02
N SER A 5 -13.78 17.74 54.69
CA SER A 5 -13.50 18.23 53.35
C SER A 5 -12.72 17.14 52.61
N LEU A 6 -13.29 16.55 51.56
CA LEU A 6 -12.57 15.64 50.67
C LEU A 6 -11.90 16.47 49.57
N ILE A 7 -10.57 16.57 49.62
CA ILE A 7 -9.75 17.12 48.56
C ILE A 7 -9.55 16.02 47.54
N LEU A 8 -10.18 16.18 46.37
CA LEU A 8 -10.01 15.30 45.21
C LEU A 8 -8.77 15.74 44.44
N SER A 9 -7.63 15.05 44.65
CA SER A 9 -6.42 15.24 43.86
C SER A 9 -6.63 14.63 42.47
N CYS A 10 -6.89 15.46 41.47
CA CYS A 10 -6.75 15.08 40.06
C CYS A 10 -5.28 14.88 39.73
N ILE A 11 -4.82 13.64 39.69
CA ILE A 11 -3.54 13.30 39.07
C ILE A 11 -3.81 13.29 37.56
N ILE A 12 -3.39 14.34 36.87
CA ILE A 12 -3.33 14.39 35.40
C ILE A 12 -2.15 13.50 34.99
N LEU A 13 -2.44 12.30 34.55
CA LEU A 13 -1.45 11.41 33.94
C LEU A 13 -1.24 11.89 32.49
N THR A 14 -0.28 12.79 32.29
CA THR A 14 0.20 13.14 30.95
C THR A 14 1.05 11.98 30.44
N SER A 15 0.43 11.07 29.70
CA SER A 15 1.16 10.10 28.90
C SER A 15 1.83 10.83 27.73
N LEU A 16 3.13 11.11 27.85
CA LEU A 16 3.97 11.46 26.70
C LEU A 16 4.05 10.23 25.77
N LEU A 17 3.22 10.21 24.76
CA LEU A 17 3.44 9.38 23.58
C LEU A 17 4.56 10.06 22.77
N ALA A 18 5.82 9.68 23.03
CA ALA A 18 6.90 10.04 22.14
C ALA A 18 6.69 9.31 20.80
N ALA A 19 6.29 10.05 19.78
CA ALA A 19 6.44 9.59 18.40
C ALA A 19 7.93 9.30 18.15
N CYS A 20 8.27 8.41 17.22
CA CYS A 20 9.65 8.03 16.90
C CYS A 20 10.51 9.31 16.77
N GLY A 21 11.33 9.60 17.79
CA GLY A 21 12.18 10.79 17.81
C GLY A 21 13.28 10.70 16.76
N GLU A 22 13.59 11.81 16.11
CA GLU A 22 14.75 11.90 15.22
C GLU A 22 16.03 11.86 16.07
N PRO A 23 17.08 11.11 15.68
CA PRO A 23 18.40 11.28 16.27
C PRO A 23 18.99 12.62 15.81
N GLU A 24 19.39 13.47 16.73
CA GLU A 24 20.17 14.67 16.43
C GLU A 24 21.47 14.29 15.71
N ILE A 25 21.62 14.76 14.48
CA ILE A 25 22.85 14.62 13.69
C ILE A 25 23.79 15.72 14.17
N THR A 26 24.70 15.38 15.08
CA THR A 26 25.87 16.24 15.37
C THR A 26 26.84 16.14 14.18
N ALA A 27 27.08 17.28 13.54
CA ALA A 27 28.03 17.41 12.46
C ALA A 27 29.48 17.10 12.92
N PRO A 28 30.28 16.33 12.17
CA PRO A 28 31.68 16.15 12.48
C PRO A 28 32.49 17.43 12.16
N GLN A 29 33.30 17.87 13.11
CA GLN A 29 34.26 18.95 12.92
C GLN A 29 35.32 18.54 11.87
N GLN A 30 35.53 19.42 10.90
CA GLN A 30 36.61 19.34 9.94
C GLN A 30 37.95 19.55 10.62
N THR A 31 38.86 18.58 10.56
CA THR A 31 40.29 18.80 10.69
C THR A 31 40.93 18.67 9.31
N GLY A 32 41.45 19.79 8.81
CA GLY A 32 42.09 19.83 7.51
C GLY A 32 43.47 19.16 7.49
N LYS A 33 43.80 18.55 6.35
CA LYS A 33 45.18 18.53 5.81
C LYS A 33 45.12 18.46 4.29
N THR A 34 45.71 19.47 3.71
CA THR A 34 46.00 19.72 2.30
C THR A 34 47.04 18.69 1.81
N ALA A 35 46.82 18.11 0.64
CA ALA A 35 47.91 17.59 -0.17
C ALA A 35 47.62 17.90 -1.65
N VAL A 36 48.51 18.70 -2.20
CA VAL A 36 48.60 19.13 -3.59
C VAL A 36 49.33 18.02 -4.39
N ILE A 37 48.83 17.65 -5.56
CA ILE A 37 49.63 17.12 -6.67
C ILE A 37 49.04 17.58 -7.99
N GLU A 38 49.78 18.29 -8.76
CA GLU A 38 49.57 18.74 -10.15
C GLU A 38 50.23 17.79 -11.17
N PRO A 39 50.26 18.11 -12.52
CA PRO A 39 49.46 17.43 -13.55
C PRO A 39 50.31 16.69 -14.57
N GLY A 40 49.71 15.85 -15.39
CA GLY A 40 50.34 15.16 -16.52
C GLY A 40 49.53 15.20 -17.79
N THR A 41 49.91 16.08 -18.62
CA THR A 41 49.98 16.24 -20.10
C THR A 41 49.29 15.23 -21.01
N ASP A 42 48.46 15.82 -21.89
CA ASP A 42 48.11 15.45 -23.25
C ASP A 42 49.30 15.39 -24.21
N PRO A 43 49.35 14.71 -25.39
CA PRO A 43 48.61 15.16 -26.57
C PRO A 43 48.33 14.11 -27.69
N GLY A 44 47.45 14.52 -28.62
CA GLY A 44 47.53 14.12 -30.01
C GLY A 44 46.33 13.34 -30.54
N THR A 45 45.71 13.65 -31.53
CA THR A 45 45.66 14.43 -32.75
C THR A 45 44.53 13.93 -33.63
N ASP A 46 43.68 14.83 -34.05
CA ASP A 46 42.76 14.74 -35.21
C ASP A 46 43.57 14.78 -36.52
N PRO A 47 43.15 14.42 -37.76
CA PRO A 47 41.91 14.83 -38.40
C PRO A 47 41.35 13.85 -39.48
N GLY A 48 40.11 14.09 -39.93
CA GLY A 48 39.62 13.47 -41.17
C GLY A 48 38.19 13.79 -41.57
N THR A 49 37.97 14.93 -42.16
CA THR A 49 37.25 15.35 -43.37
C THR A 49 35.91 14.69 -43.74
N ASP A 50 34.87 15.52 -43.72
CA ASP A 50 33.67 15.56 -44.56
C ASP A 50 34.05 15.85 -46.08
N PRO A 51 33.25 15.55 -47.15
CA PRO A 51 31.88 16.01 -47.36
C PRO A 51 30.98 15.11 -48.26
N GLY A 52 29.65 15.27 -48.21
CA GLY A 52 28.75 14.65 -49.20
C GLY A 52 27.31 15.13 -49.12
N THR A 53 27.06 16.20 -49.74
CA THR A 53 25.91 16.74 -50.49
C THR A 53 24.55 16.03 -50.49
N ASP A 54 23.51 16.78 -50.07
CA ASP A 54 22.10 16.78 -50.45
C ASP A 54 21.93 17.13 -51.96
N PRO A 55 20.84 16.78 -52.70
CA PRO A 55 19.42 17.14 -52.44
C PRO A 55 18.35 16.15 -52.98
N GLY A 56 17.19 16.09 -52.35
CA GLY A 56 16.04 15.40 -52.91
C GLY A 56 14.70 15.95 -52.40
N THR A 57 14.08 16.65 -53.25
CA THR A 57 12.80 17.37 -53.23
C THR A 57 11.58 16.59 -52.74
N ASP A 58 10.77 17.26 -51.86
CA ASP A 58 9.33 17.10 -51.63
C ASP A 58 8.51 17.44 -52.92
N PRO A 59 7.30 16.91 -53.21
CA PRO A 59 6.07 17.23 -52.49
C PRO A 59 5.01 16.09 -52.43
N GLY A 60 4.37 15.90 -51.28
CA GLY A 60 3.18 15.08 -51.16
C GLY A 60 2.16 15.70 -50.20
N THR A 61 1.16 16.30 -50.81
CA THR A 61 0.01 16.97 -50.18
C THR A 61 -0.83 16.05 -49.31
N ASP A 62 -1.02 16.47 -48.05
CA ASP A 62 -2.09 16.04 -47.15
C ASP A 62 -3.46 16.60 -47.64
N PRO A 63 -4.56 15.88 -47.47
CA PRO A 63 -5.55 16.31 -46.51
C PRO A 63 -6.28 15.15 -45.80
N GLY A 64 -5.94 14.90 -44.56
CA GLY A 64 -6.68 14.04 -43.62
C GLY A 64 -7.16 14.86 -42.46
N THR A 65 -8.39 15.29 -42.49
CA THR A 65 -9.10 15.98 -41.42
C THR A 65 -9.10 15.17 -40.15
N ASP A 66 -8.46 15.69 -39.12
CA ASP A 66 -8.62 15.30 -37.73
C ASP A 66 -9.98 15.80 -37.21
N PRO A 67 -10.79 14.94 -36.59
CA PRO A 67 -11.78 15.35 -35.64
C PRO A 67 -11.48 14.72 -34.28
N GLY A 68 -10.36 15.04 -33.71
CA GLY A 68 -10.02 14.71 -32.34
C GLY A 68 -10.22 15.91 -31.44
N THR A 69 -11.45 16.17 -31.02
CA THR A 69 -11.67 17.00 -29.84
C THR A 69 -10.95 16.35 -28.67
N GLY A 70 -9.73 16.80 -28.42
CA GLY A 70 -8.94 16.42 -27.26
C GLY A 70 -9.72 16.79 -26.02
N SER A 71 -10.34 15.78 -25.41
CA SER A 71 -10.83 15.87 -24.04
C SER A 71 -9.60 16.13 -23.18
N THR A 72 -9.48 17.32 -22.60
CA THR A 72 -8.52 17.63 -21.54
C THR A 72 -8.96 16.94 -20.28
N THR A 73 -8.86 15.59 -20.24
CA THR A 73 -9.00 14.85 -19.01
C THR A 73 -7.80 15.18 -18.14
N GLY A 74 -8.04 15.63 -16.91
CA GLY A 74 -6.96 15.84 -15.95
C GLY A 74 -6.17 14.53 -15.73
N LYS A 75 -4.87 14.62 -15.48
CA LYS A 75 -4.02 13.44 -15.22
C LYS A 75 -4.38 12.70 -13.93
N LEU A 76 -5.07 13.36 -13.01
CA LEU A 76 -5.49 12.80 -11.71
C LEU A 76 -7.01 12.89 -11.55
N CYS A 77 -7.53 12.07 -10.64
CA CYS A 77 -8.93 12.15 -10.22
C CYS A 77 -9.18 13.50 -9.53
N LYS A 78 -10.29 14.15 -9.87
CA LYS A 78 -10.72 15.40 -9.20
C LYS A 78 -10.99 15.15 -7.72
N ALA A 79 -10.64 16.14 -6.90
CA ALA A 79 -10.69 16.01 -5.43
C ALA A 79 -12.07 15.56 -4.88
N GLU A 80 -13.16 16.02 -5.49
CA GLU A 80 -14.52 15.67 -5.11
C GLU A 80 -14.88 14.19 -5.28
N TYR A 81 -14.15 13.46 -6.15
CA TYR A 81 -14.35 12.03 -6.38
C TYR A 81 -13.41 11.13 -5.57
N LEU A 82 -12.37 11.69 -4.93
CA LEU A 82 -11.40 10.92 -4.15
C LEU A 82 -11.95 10.33 -2.84
N GLY A 83 -13.12 10.81 -2.39
CA GLY A 83 -13.68 10.41 -1.11
C GLY A 83 -13.03 11.10 0.09
N GLN A 84 -13.33 10.60 1.28
CA GLN A 84 -12.90 11.20 2.55
C GLN A 84 -11.41 10.97 2.82
N SER A 85 -10.74 11.97 3.40
CA SER A 85 -9.36 11.90 3.87
C SER A 85 -9.28 12.42 5.32
N PRO A 86 -8.40 11.87 6.18
CA PRO A 86 -7.52 10.70 5.93
C PRO A 86 -8.32 9.46 5.53
N ARG A 87 -7.74 8.61 4.66
CA ARG A 87 -8.42 7.40 4.21
C ARG A 87 -8.28 6.27 5.23
N ILE A 88 -9.33 5.44 5.37
CA ILE A 88 -9.27 4.10 5.97
C ILE A 88 -9.80 3.13 4.92
N ILE A 89 -8.90 2.35 4.35
CA ILE A 89 -9.16 1.46 3.22
C ILE A 89 -9.14 0.01 3.69
N ALA A 90 -10.24 -0.71 3.49
CA ALA A 90 -10.29 -2.15 3.71
C ALA A 90 -10.01 -2.89 2.40
N TYR A 91 -9.06 -3.81 2.38
CA TYR A 91 -9.03 -4.85 1.36
C TYR A 91 -10.05 -5.94 1.72
N MET A 92 -10.85 -6.34 0.74
CA MET A 92 -11.90 -7.33 0.92
C MET A 92 -11.88 -8.33 -0.24
N THR A 93 -11.47 -9.56 0.07
CA THR A 93 -11.34 -10.62 -0.93
C THR A 93 -12.67 -11.33 -1.17
N GLU A 94 -12.81 -11.97 -2.34
CA GLU A 94 -13.95 -12.83 -2.69
C GLU A 94 -14.18 -13.99 -1.71
N TYR A 95 -13.19 -14.30 -0.89
CA TYR A 95 -13.27 -15.32 0.15
C TYR A 95 -13.94 -14.82 1.45
N THR A 96 -14.26 -13.54 1.53
CA THR A 96 -14.89 -12.95 2.72
C THR A 96 -16.29 -13.53 2.89
N SER A 97 -16.49 -14.27 3.96
CA SER A 97 -17.81 -14.84 4.33
C SER A 97 -18.28 -14.14 5.60
N VAL A 98 -19.11 -13.12 5.43
CA VAL A 98 -19.70 -12.37 6.52
C VAL A 98 -21.21 -12.22 6.31
N SER A 99 -21.97 -12.27 7.40
CA SER A 99 -23.43 -12.06 7.34
C SER A 99 -23.78 -10.61 7.03
N SER A 100 -22.92 -9.67 7.47
CA SER A 100 -23.04 -8.23 7.22
C SER A 100 -21.67 -7.58 7.17
N ILE A 101 -21.56 -6.51 6.38
CA ILE A 101 -20.34 -5.71 6.27
C ILE A 101 -20.57 -4.41 7.05
N ASP A 102 -19.74 -4.18 8.07
CA ASP A 102 -19.73 -2.92 8.82
C ASP A 102 -18.73 -1.95 8.16
N ALA A 103 -19.27 -0.97 7.44
CA ALA A 103 -18.50 0.07 6.76
C ALA A 103 -18.37 1.35 7.61
N THR A 104 -18.78 1.37 8.86
CA THR A 104 -18.80 2.57 9.72
C THR A 104 -17.45 3.26 9.80
N CYS A 105 -16.37 2.48 9.97
CA CYS A 105 -14.99 2.96 10.05
C CYS A 105 -14.25 2.95 8.70
N LEU A 106 -14.92 2.80 7.57
CA LEU A 106 -14.28 2.71 6.27
C LEU A 106 -14.60 3.95 5.43
N THR A 107 -13.60 4.46 4.72
CA THR A 107 -13.79 5.46 3.67
C THR A 107 -13.74 4.82 2.29
N HIS A 108 -12.97 3.74 2.16
CA HIS A 108 -12.78 3.00 0.91
C HIS A 108 -12.82 1.50 1.16
N ILE A 109 -13.21 0.75 0.13
CA ILE A 109 -13.05 -0.71 0.04
C ILE A 109 -12.38 -1.02 -1.29
N ASN A 110 -11.26 -1.74 -1.25
CA ASN A 110 -10.64 -2.33 -2.42
C ASN A 110 -11.12 -3.78 -2.50
N TYR A 111 -12.05 -4.03 -3.41
CA TYR A 111 -12.62 -5.37 -3.63
C TYR A 111 -11.70 -6.22 -4.51
N ALA A 112 -11.26 -7.32 -4.02
CA ALA A 112 -10.36 -8.27 -4.67
C ALA A 112 -11.12 -9.58 -5.02
N HIS A 113 -10.82 -10.22 -6.14
CA HIS A 113 -9.76 -9.89 -7.10
C HIS A 113 -10.32 -9.77 -8.51
N GLY A 114 -9.87 -8.77 -9.23
CA GLY A 114 -9.84 -8.80 -10.68
C GLY A 114 -8.59 -9.58 -11.14
N ARG A 115 -8.74 -10.43 -12.14
CA ARG A 115 -7.65 -11.29 -12.65
C ARG A 115 -7.65 -11.30 -14.17
N PHE A 116 -6.49 -11.46 -14.79
CA PHE A 116 -6.42 -11.64 -16.24
C PHE A 116 -7.24 -12.85 -16.68
N VAL A 117 -7.96 -12.70 -17.77
CA VAL A 117 -8.68 -13.85 -18.41
C VAL A 117 -7.66 -14.90 -18.82
N ASN A 118 -6.56 -14.46 -19.45
CA ASN A 118 -5.44 -15.30 -19.85
C ASN A 118 -4.16 -14.88 -19.09
N PRO A 119 -3.91 -15.36 -17.87
CA PRO A 119 -2.77 -14.92 -17.07
C PRO A 119 -1.42 -15.27 -17.69
N LYS A 120 -1.32 -16.31 -18.53
CA LYS A 120 -0.07 -16.68 -19.21
C LYS A 120 0.35 -15.71 -20.30
N THR A 121 -0.59 -15.08 -20.95
CA THR A 121 -0.36 -14.23 -22.12
C THR A 121 -0.74 -12.76 -21.87
N GLY A 122 -1.53 -12.49 -20.83
CA GLY A 122 -1.95 -11.13 -20.44
C GLY A 122 -2.97 -10.51 -21.40
N ASP A 123 -3.66 -11.30 -22.20
CA ASP A 123 -4.71 -10.84 -23.11
C ASP A 123 -6.12 -11.20 -22.64
N GLY A 124 -7.13 -10.76 -23.39
CA GLY A 124 -8.54 -11.01 -23.11
C GLY A 124 -9.12 -10.19 -21.96
N GLY A 125 -8.40 -9.19 -21.48
CA GLY A 125 -8.85 -8.29 -20.42
C GLY A 125 -8.91 -8.93 -19.03
N ILE A 126 -9.86 -8.47 -18.21
CA ILE A 126 -9.98 -8.82 -16.78
C ILE A 126 -11.33 -9.50 -16.52
N LYS A 127 -11.33 -10.54 -15.72
CA LYS A 127 -12.51 -11.15 -15.08
C LYS A 127 -12.52 -10.86 -13.59
N ILE A 128 -13.71 -10.71 -13.01
CA ILE A 128 -13.88 -10.45 -11.57
C ILE A 128 -14.34 -11.74 -10.88
N ALA A 129 -13.74 -12.04 -9.73
CA ALA A 129 -14.27 -13.05 -8.82
C ALA A 129 -15.41 -12.43 -8.02
N GLU A 130 -16.66 -12.85 -8.28
CA GLU A 130 -17.85 -12.24 -7.64
C GLU A 130 -17.97 -12.55 -6.14
N GLY A 131 -17.26 -13.57 -5.67
CA GLY A 131 -17.33 -14.04 -4.30
C GLY A 131 -18.60 -14.82 -3.96
N SER A 132 -18.60 -15.45 -2.79
CA SER A 132 -19.75 -16.23 -2.33
C SER A 132 -20.95 -15.34 -2.02
N ASN A 133 -22.17 -15.85 -2.30
CA ASN A 133 -23.42 -15.16 -1.99
C ASN A 133 -23.54 -13.75 -2.58
N GLY A 134 -22.92 -13.46 -3.73
CA GLY A 134 -22.96 -12.15 -4.37
C GLY A 134 -22.24 -11.06 -3.57
N LEU A 135 -21.12 -11.38 -2.93
CA LEU A 135 -20.36 -10.47 -2.07
C LEU A 135 -20.03 -9.15 -2.77
N MET A 136 -19.55 -9.20 -4.02
CA MET A 136 -19.22 -7.99 -4.80
C MET A 136 -20.41 -7.02 -4.87
N LYS A 137 -21.59 -7.52 -5.22
CA LYS A 137 -22.81 -6.70 -5.29
C LYS A 137 -23.20 -6.12 -3.93
N LYS A 138 -23.03 -6.90 -2.85
CA LYS A 138 -23.29 -6.42 -1.47
C LYS A 138 -22.31 -5.31 -1.08
N VAL A 139 -21.04 -5.41 -1.47
CA VAL A 139 -20.04 -4.36 -1.22
C VAL A 139 -20.39 -3.08 -1.96
N ILE A 140 -20.75 -3.17 -3.24
CA ILE A 140 -21.20 -1.99 -4.02
C ILE A 140 -22.46 -1.36 -3.41
N ALA A 141 -23.44 -2.17 -2.99
CA ALA A 141 -24.70 -1.69 -2.38
C ALA A 141 -24.50 -0.94 -1.05
N LEU A 142 -23.34 -1.08 -0.38
CA LEU A 142 -23.04 -0.27 0.80
C LEU A 142 -23.05 1.23 0.51
N LYS A 143 -22.77 1.64 -0.72
CA LYS A 143 -22.79 3.04 -1.16
C LYS A 143 -24.18 3.67 -1.06
N GLU A 144 -25.24 2.89 -1.12
CA GLU A 144 -26.62 3.37 -0.90
C GLU A 144 -26.82 3.88 0.53
N LYS A 145 -26.18 3.17 1.50
CA LYS A 145 -26.27 3.52 2.94
C LYS A 145 -25.18 4.51 3.37
N LYS A 146 -24.05 4.54 2.65
CA LYS A 146 -22.91 5.41 2.90
C LYS A 146 -22.41 6.01 1.59
N PRO A 147 -23.06 7.06 1.06
CA PRO A 147 -22.71 7.66 -0.24
C PRO A 147 -21.27 8.19 -0.34
N THR A 148 -20.63 8.47 0.79
CA THR A 148 -19.23 8.89 0.84
C THR A 148 -18.25 7.73 0.65
N LEU A 149 -18.69 6.48 0.79
CA LEU A 149 -17.86 5.29 0.61
C LEU A 149 -17.43 5.15 -0.86
N LYS A 150 -16.16 4.90 -1.07
CA LYS A 150 -15.61 4.55 -2.37
C LYS A 150 -15.31 3.06 -2.45
N VAL A 151 -15.61 2.45 -3.58
CA VAL A 151 -15.35 1.02 -3.83
C VAL A 151 -14.54 0.89 -5.11
N LEU A 152 -13.31 0.40 -4.99
CA LEU A 152 -12.40 0.15 -6.12
C LEU A 152 -12.34 -1.34 -6.41
N LEU A 153 -12.15 -1.68 -7.69
CA LEU A 153 -11.78 -3.03 -8.07
C LEU A 153 -10.26 -3.17 -7.94
N MET A 154 -9.81 -4.04 -7.04
CA MET A 154 -8.41 -4.43 -6.95
C MET A 154 -8.11 -5.49 -8.00
N ILE A 155 -7.04 -5.29 -8.77
CA ILE A 155 -6.59 -6.21 -9.83
C ILE A 155 -5.17 -6.67 -9.52
N GLY A 156 -4.97 -7.98 -9.48
CA GLY A 156 -3.69 -8.60 -9.17
C GLY A 156 -3.61 -9.20 -7.78
N GLY A 157 -2.45 -9.05 -7.12
CA GLY A 157 -2.10 -9.64 -5.83
C GLY A 157 -0.83 -10.49 -5.92
N TRP A 158 -0.53 -11.19 -4.84
CA TRP A 158 0.69 -12.00 -4.71
C TRP A 158 0.69 -13.26 -5.58
N GLY A 159 1.87 -13.61 -6.07
CA GLY A 159 2.11 -14.88 -6.78
C GLY A 159 1.42 -14.93 -8.15
N GLU A 160 0.61 -15.97 -8.37
CA GLU A 160 -0.12 -16.18 -9.62
C GLU A 160 -1.17 -15.10 -9.92
N HIS A 161 -1.60 -14.33 -8.90
CA HIS A 161 -2.51 -13.21 -9.10
C HIS A 161 -1.85 -12.06 -9.88
N ALA A 162 -0.52 -11.95 -9.84
CA ALA A 162 0.25 -10.99 -10.64
C ALA A 162 0.59 -11.51 -12.06
N ASP A 163 0.25 -12.75 -12.39
CA ASP A 163 0.48 -13.32 -13.72
C ASP A 163 -0.34 -12.57 -14.78
N GLY A 164 0.31 -12.28 -15.89
CA GLY A 164 -0.28 -11.53 -17.01
C GLY A 164 0.14 -10.07 -17.09
N PHE A 165 0.45 -9.41 -15.97
CA PHE A 165 0.81 -7.99 -15.98
C PHE A 165 1.99 -7.65 -16.89
N SER A 166 3.13 -8.34 -16.75
CA SER A 166 4.31 -8.06 -17.56
C SER A 166 4.06 -8.29 -19.05
N MET A 167 3.29 -9.35 -19.38
CA MET A 167 2.92 -9.65 -20.77
C MET A 167 1.93 -8.64 -21.35
N MET A 168 1.01 -8.15 -20.53
CA MET A 168 0.06 -7.09 -20.89
C MET A 168 0.79 -5.74 -21.06
N ALA A 169 1.60 -5.37 -20.07
CA ALA A 169 2.20 -4.04 -20.00
C ALA A 169 3.13 -3.69 -21.18
N ARG A 170 3.81 -4.69 -21.77
CA ARG A 170 4.72 -4.49 -22.91
C ARG A 170 4.05 -4.40 -24.27
N ASP A 171 2.78 -4.75 -24.38
CA ASP A 171 2.05 -4.83 -25.65
C ASP A 171 0.91 -3.81 -25.68
N ALA A 172 0.94 -2.88 -26.65
CA ALA A 172 -0.02 -1.78 -26.73
C ALA A 172 -1.47 -2.27 -26.93
N LYS A 173 -1.68 -3.35 -27.70
CA LYS A 173 -3.01 -3.91 -27.90
C LYS A 173 -3.56 -4.50 -26.61
N LYS A 174 -2.73 -5.25 -25.87
CA LYS A 174 -3.14 -5.85 -24.59
C LYS A 174 -3.38 -4.79 -23.50
N ARG A 175 -2.58 -3.71 -23.47
CA ARG A 175 -2.86 -2.56 -22.61
C ARG A 175 -4.22 -1.94 -22.89
N SER A 176 -4.52 -1.75 -24.19
CA SER A 176 -5.84 -1.24 -24.61
C SER A 176 -6.98 -2.16 -24.20
N GLU A 177 -6.84 -3.49 -24.38
CA GLU A 177 -7.82 -4.49 -23.93
C GLU A 177 -8.01 -4.45 -22.40
N PHE A 178 -6.92 -4.34 -21.64
CA PHE A 178 -6.94 -4.21 -20.19
C PHE A 178 -7.68 -2.93 -19.74
N CYS A 179 -7.33 -1.80 -20.28
CA CYS A 179 -7.96 -0.52 -19.96
C CYS A 179 -9.46 -0.51 -20.30
N HIS A 180 -9.81 -1.07 -21.47
CA HIS A 180 -11.21 -1.23 -21.88
C HIS A 180 -11.99 -2.11 -20.90
N ALA A 181 -11.44 -3.26 -20.50
CA ALA A 181 -12.07 -4.14 -19.51
C ALA A 181 -12.23 -3.46 -18.16
N CYS A 182 -11.24 -2.73 -17.67
CA CYS A 182 -11.33 -1.93 -16.45
C CYS A 182 -12.49 -0.93 -16.51
N LYS A 183 -12.57 -0.16 -17.61
CA LYS A 183 -13.67 0.81 -17.83
C LYS A 183 -15.02 0.10 -17.87
N GLN A 184 -15.13 -1.01 -18.61
CA GLN A 184 -16.36 -1.79 -18.69
C GLN A 184 -16.84 -2.29 -17.31
N HIS A 185 -15.93 -2.77 -16.47
CA HIS A 185 -16.28 -3.20 -15.11
C HIS A 185 -16.71 -2.02 -14.22
N ILE A 186 -16.04 -0.88 -14.33
CA ILE A 186 -16.45 0.35 -13.63
C ILE A 186 -17.88 0.74 -14.01
N ASP A 187 -18.15 0.80 -15.30
CA ASP A 187 -19.45 1.24 -15.83
C ASP A 187 -20.57 0.24 -15.51
N THR A 188 -20.28 -1.07 -15.57
CA THR A 188 -21.26 -2.13 -15.35
C THR A 188 -21.64 -2.30 -13.88
N TYR A 189 -20.64 -2.25 -12.98
CA TYR A 189 -20.86 -2.57 -11.57
C TYR A 189 -20.88 -1.35 -10.65
N GLY A 190 -20.47 -0.18 -11.12
CA GLY A 190 -20.47 1.06 -10.36
C GLY A 190 -19.28 1.21 -9.41
N PHE A 191 -18.12 0.65 -9.77
CA PHE A 191 -16.87 0.93 -9.04
C PHE A 191 -16.46 2.40 -9.17
N ASP A 192 -15.79 2.92 -8.15
CA ASP A 192 -15.27 4.28 -8.12
C ASP A 192 -13.84 4.39 -8.70
N GLY A 193 -13.25 3.27 -9.06
CA GLY A 193 -11.89 3.24 -9.63
C GLY A 193 -11.27 1.86 -9.65
N ILE A 194 -9.97 1.83 -9.92
CA ILE A 194 -9.12 0.65 -9.99
C ILE A 194 -7.98 0.79 -8.98
N ASP A 195 -7.74 -0.26 -8.22
CA ASP A 195 -6.54 -0.47 -7.41
C ASP A 195 -5.69 -1.53 -8.08
N ILE A 196 -4.45 -1.20 -8.46
CA ILE A 196 -3.56 -2.15 -9.12
C ILE A 196 -2.65 -2.75 -8.05
N ASP A 197 -2.59 -4.08 -8.00
CA ASP A 197 -1.72 -4.83 -7.10
C ASP A 197 -0.82 -5.75 -7.91
N TRP A 198 0.10 -5.14 -8.66
CA TRP A 198 1.13 -5.87 -9.41
C TRP A 198 2.37 -6.07 -8.54
N GLU A 199 2.57 -7.29 -8.06
CA GLU A 199 3.66 -7.66 -7.15
C GLU A 199 4.74 -8.51 -7.85
N TYR A 200 5.73 -7.90 -8.53
CA TYR A 200 5.98 -6.46 -8.72
C TYR A 200 6.48 -6.22 -10.15
N PRO A 201 6.43 -5.00 -10.71
CA PRO A 201 6.99 -4.71 -12.02
C PRO A 201 8.48 -5.04 -12.10
N GLY A 202 8.86 -6.02 -12.92
CA GLY A 202 10.23 -6.55 -13.03
C GLY A 202 10.72 -7.41 -11.87
N GLY A 203 9.87 -7.68 -10.87
CA GLY A 203 10.21 -8.43 -9.66
C GLY A 203 9.11 -9.38 -9.19
N GLY A 204 9.14 -9.73 -7.89
CA GLY A 204 8.13 -10.57 -7.24
C GLY A 204 8.19 -12.05 -7.65
N PRO A 205 7.23 -12.86 -7.16
CA PRO A 205 7.19 -14.30 -7.39
C PRO A 205 6.48 -14.72 -8.69
N SER A 206 5.79 -13.78 -9.41
CA SER A 206 5.13 -14.08 -10.67
C SER A 206 6.06 -14.87 -11.60
N SER A 207 5.55 -15.95 -12.18
CA SER A 207 6.33 -16.84 -13.06
C SER A 207 6.39 -16.34 -14.51
N ASN A 208 5.55 -15.38 -14.88
CA ASN A 208 5.31 -15.01 -16.28
C ASN A 208 5.96 -13.68 -16.66
N GLY A 209 7.02 -13.80 -17.48
CA GLY A 209 7.43 -12.74 -18.40
C GLY A 209 8.06 -11.50 -17.78
N LYS A 210 8.62 -11.55 -16.55
CA LYS A 210 9.32 -10.43 -15.91
C LYS A 210 10.31 -9.75 -16.85
N SER A 211 10.37 -8.42 -16.80
CA SER A 211 11.25 -7.62 -17.64
C SER A 211 11.76 -6.41 -16.88
N ASP A 212 13.02 -6.03 -17.08
CA ASP A 212 13.58 -4.78 -16.55
C ASP A 212 12.86 -3.54 -17.11
N ALA A 213 12.13 -3.69 -18.21
CA ALA A 213 11.29 -2.64 -18.78
C ALA A 213 9.92 -2.48 -18.07
N ASP A 214 9.53 -3.42 -17.21
CA ASP A 214 8.21 -3.42 -16.58
C ASP A 214 7.90 -2.14 -15.77
N PRO A 215 8.84 -1.54 -15.01
CA PRO A 215 8.56 -0.26 -14.34
C PRO A 215 8.23 0.87 -15.31
N ALA A 216 8.84 0.89 -16.52
CA ALA A 216 8.52 1.87 -17.54
C ALA A 216 7.20 1.54 -18.26
N ASN A 217 6.97 0.27 -18.58
CA ASN A 217 5.74 -0.20 -19.18
C ASN A 217 4.54 0.04 -18.27
N PHE A 218 4.72 -0.07 -16.95
CA PHE A 218 3.64 0.20 -16.00
C PHE A 218 3.21 1.67 -16.02
N VAL A 219 4.12 2.62 -16.22
CA VAL A 219 3.75 4.03 -16.42
C VAL A 219 2.86 4.19 -17.66
N LEU A 220 3.13 3.45 -18.75
CA LEU A 220 2.24 3.46 -19.92
C LEU A 220 0.86 2.91 -19.59
N VAL A 221 0.78 1.81 -18.84
CA VAL A 221 -0.50 1.25 -18.36
C VAL A 221 -1.28 2.28 -17.56
N LEU A 222 -0.63 2.96 -16.59
CA LEU A 222 -1.28 3.97 -15.75
C LEU A 222 -1.81 5.15 -16.58
N LYS A 223 -1.02 5.61 -17.56
CA LYS A 223 -1.44 6.67 -18.49
C LYS A 223 -2.66 6.25 -19.30
N GLU A 224 -2.57 5.11 -19.99
CA GLU A 224 -3.65 4.60 -20.85
C GLU A 224 -4.93 4.29 -20.03
N LEU A 225 -4.78 3.79 -18.79
CA LEU A 225 -5.89 3.57 -17.88
C LEU A 225 -6.55 4.90 -17.50
N ARG A 226 -5.77 5.93 -17.15
CA ARG A 226 -6.28 7.28 -16.86
C ARG A 226 -7.02 7.87 -18.07
N ASP A 227 -6.46 7.76 -19.24
CA ASP A 227 -7.09 8.21 -20.50
C ASP A 227 -8.44 7.49 -20.73
N SER A 228 -8.53 6.20 -20.37
CA SER A 228 -9.72 5.38 -20.54
C SER A 228 -10.84 5.67 -19.54
N ILE A 229 -10.50 5.82 -18.22
CA ILE A 229 -11.51 5.96 -17.16
C ILE A 229 -11.80 7.42 -16.75
N GLY A 230 -11.01 8.36 -17.25
CA GLY A 230 -11.19 9.80 -17.01
C GLY A 230 -10.79 10.25 -15.61
N ASP A 231 -11.13 11.50 -15.28
CA ASP A 231 -10.74 12.21 -14.05
C ASP A 231 -11.82 12.17 -12.95
N THR A 232 -12.83 11.33 -13.09
CA THR A 232 -13.87 11.09 -12.09
C THR A 232 -13.69 9.73 -11.37
N LYS A 233 -12.67 8.98 -11.77
CA LYS A 233 -12.36 7.64 -11.26
C LYS A 233 -10.96 7.57 -10.66
N ILE A 234 -10.82 6.81 -9.59
CA ILE A 234 -9.60 6.69 -8.82
C ILE A 234 -8.67 5.64 -9.44
N ILE A 235 -7.37 5.92 -9.47
CA ILE A 235 -6.32 4.93 -9.74
C ILE A 235 -5.40 4.89 -8.54
N SER A 236 -5.27 3.73 -7.92
CA SER A 236 -4.31 3.49 -6.84
C SER A 236 -3.40 2.30 -7.15
N TYR A 237 -2.32 2.19 -6.40
CA TYR A 237 -1.34 1.12 -6.53
C TYR A 237 -0.90 0.60 -5.16
N ALA A 238 -0.89 -0.72 -4.98
CA ALA A 238 -0.33 -1.38 -3.81
C ALA A 238 1.19 -1.57 -4.01
N SER A 239 1.96 -0.79 -3.26
CA SER A 239 3.42 -0.76 -3.38
C SER A 239 4.10 -1.61 -2.33
N SER A 240 5.24 -2.24 -2.69
CA SER A 240 6.10 -2.87 -1.70
C SER A 240 6.62 -1.86 -0.68
N SER A 241 6.94 -2.32 0.54
CA SER A 241 7.53 -1.48 1.60
C SER A 241 8.86 -0.82 1.21
N SER A 242 9.56 -1.35 0.22
CA SER A 242 10.90 -0.90 -0.19
C SER A 242 10.92 0.27 -1.18
N ALA A 243 9.78 0.75 -1.67
CA ALA A 243 9.64 1.73 -2.75
C ALA A 243 10.36 1.37 -4.07
N LYS A 244 10.77 0.11 -4.24
CA LYS A 244 11.37 -0.40 -5.47
C LYS A 244 10.29 -0.62 -6.55
N TYR A 245 10.71 -1.03 -7.72
CA TYR A 245 9.87 -1.51 -8.80
C TYR A 245 9.05 -0.45 -9.55
N MET A 246 9.23 0.84 -9.26
CA MET A 246 8.45 1.91 -9.87
C MET A 246 9.31 3.07 -10.34
N LYS A 247 8.89 3.71 -11.43
CA LYS A 247 9.31 5.05 -11.83
C LYS A 247 8.37 6.07 -11.19
N TRP A 248 8.62 6.37 -9.92
CA TRP A 248 7.67 7.11 -9.07
C TRP A 248 7.30 8.49 -9.61
N LYS A 249 8.27 9.27 -10.11
CA LYS A 249 8.00 10.60 -10.64
C LYS A 249 6.97 10.58 -11.74
N GLU A 250 7.16 9.67 -12.69
CA GLU A 250 6.29 9.51 -13.86
C GLU A 250 4.96 8.87 -13.46
N ALA A 251 4.98 7.85 -12.59
CA ALA A 251 3.78 7.16 -12.14
C ALA A 251 2.84 8.07 -11.35
N MET A 252 3.39 8.96 -10.52
CA MET A 252 2.60 9.88 -9.71
C MET A 252 1.88 10.98 -10.52
N GLU A 253 2.12 11.06 -11.81
CA GLU A 253 1.30 11.89 -12.72
C GLU A 253 -0.10 11.30 -12.95
N TYR A 254 -0.28 9.99 -12.74
CA TYR A 254 -1.52 9.27 -13.03
C TYR A 254 -2.13 8.57 -11.82
N LEU A 255 -1.34 8.22 -10.81
CA LEU A 255 -1.81 7.60 -9.56
C LEU A 255 -2.39 8.66 -8.63
N ASP A 256 -3.56 8.45 -8.08
CA ASP A 256 -4.17 9.34 -7.10
C ASP A 256 -3.56 9.15 -5.72
N TYR A 257 -3.32 7.91 -5.32
CA TYR A 257 -2.62 7.56 -4.10
C TYR A 257 -1.98 6.17 -4.16
N VAL A 258 -1.11 5.90 -3.19
CA VAL A 258 -0.33 4.67 -3.07
C VAL A 258 -0.66 3.99 -1.75
N ASN A 259 -0.99 2.71 -1.80
CA ASN A 259 -1.19 1.83 -0.66
C ASN A 259 0.15 1.14 -0.36
N VAL A 260 0.90 1.65 0.60
CA VAL A 260 2.22 1.11 0.93
C VAL A 260 2.04 -0.12 1.82
N MET A 261 2.41 -1.30 1.33
CA MET A 261 2.31 -2.57 2.05
C MET A 261 3.42 -2.65 3.12
N THR A 262 3.23 -1.95 4.24
CA THR A 262 4.15 -1.92 5.38
C THR A 262 3.94 -3.12 6.31
N TYR A 263 3.92 -4.31 5.70
CA TYR A 263 3.83 -5.62 6.34
C TYR A 263 4.63 -6.63 5.54
N ASP A 264 4.70 -7.88 6.03
CA ASP A 264 5.58 -8.93 5.51
C ASP A 264 7.07 -8.52 5.50
N MET A 265 7.41 -7.57 6.37
CA MET A 265 8.76 -6.99 6.45
C MET A 265 9.74 -7.92 7.17
N GLY A 266 9.24 -8.89 7.91
CA GLY A 266 10.01 -9.90 8.61
C GLY A 266 9.12 -10.93 9.30
N LYS A 267 9.76 -11.97 9.84
CA LYS A 267 9.08 -13.01 10.61
C LYS A 267 9.96 -13.57 11.70
N PRO A 268 9.40 -14.06 12.82
CA PRO A 268 10.13 -14.76 13.85
C PRO A 268 10.94 -15.96 13.32
N PRO A 269 12.12 -16.24 13.88
CA PRO A 269 12.75 -15.49 14.98
C PRO A 269 13.61 -14.30 14.51
N LYS A 270 13.53 -13.88 13.24
CA LYS A 270 14.47 -12.92 12.61
C LYS A 270 13.90 -11.49 12.45
N GLY A 271 12.62 -11.28 12.69
CA GLY A 271 12.01 -9.97 12.51
C GLY A 271 10.55 -9.92 12.96
N HIS A 272 10.02 -8.70 12.98
CA HIS A 272 8.60 -8.42 13.13
C HIS A 272 7.90 -8.37 11.78
N ASN A 273 6.61 -8.73 11.74
CA ASN A 273 5.79 -8.63 10.54
C ASN A 273 5.67 -7.16 10.06
N SER A 274 5.30 -6.26 10.96
CA SER A 274 5.01 -4.86 10.63
C SER A 274 5.40 -3.92 11.78
N PRO A 275 6.71 -3.74 12.07
CA PRO A 275 7.15 -2.80 13.10
C PRO A 275 6.82 -1.37 12.67
N LEU A 276 6.28 -0.54 13.57
CA LEU A 276 5.97 0.86 13.24
C LEU A 276 7.25 1.67 13.00
N CYS A 277 8.22 1.53 13.90
CA CYS A 277 9.51 2.17 13.82
C CYS A 277 10.62 1.12 13.76
N LYS A 278 11.83 1.55 13.45
CA LYS A 278 13.01 0.67 13.42
C LYS A 278 13.14 -0.14 14.71
N SER A 279 13.10 -1.46 14.60
CA SER A 279 13.29 -2.36 15.74
C SER A 279 14.75 -2.43 16.14
N SER A 280 15.05 -2.13 17.41
CA SER A 280 16.37 -2.35 17.99
C SER A 280 16.64 -3.84 18.24
N THR A 281 15.60 -4.64 18.49
CA THR A 281 15.71 -6.09 18.74
C THR A 281 16.24 -6.85 17.52
N PHE A 282 15.80 -6.47 16.30
CA PHE A 282 16.16 -7.15 15.06
C PHE A 282 17.01 -6.29 14.11
N ASN A 283 17.33 -5.04 14.47
CA ASN A 283 17.92 -4.05 13.54
C ASN A 283 17.14 -3.98 12.21
N GLN A 284 15.82 -3.99 12.29
CA GLN A 284 14.89 -4.05 11.17
C GLN A 284 14.23 -2.69 10.98
N ASP A 285 14.18 -2.20 9.74
CA ASP A 285 13.41 -1.01 9.37
C ASP A 285 11.90 -1.28 9.52
N GLY A 286 11.13 -0.23 9.78
CA GLY A 286 9.69 -0.29 10.02
C GLY A 286 8.86 0.47 9.00
N CYS A 287 7.58 0.66 9.34
CA CYS A 287 6.63 1.39 8.52
C CYS A 287 7.09 2.83 8.25
N LYS A 288 7.65 3.49 9.28
CA LYS A 288 8.20 4.86 9.15
C LYS A 288 9.26 4.92 8.06
N GLU A 289 10.25 4.04 8.11
CA GLU A 289 11.33 3.99 7.13
C GLU A 289 10.80 3.70 5.72
N SER A 290 9.78 2.84 5.59
CA SER A 290 9.10 2.58 4.32
C SER A 290 8.42 3.82 3.75
N ILE A 291 7.72 4.59 4.58
CA ILE A 291 7.11 5.88 4.17
C ILE A 291 8.19 6.87 3.74
N ASP A 292 9.29 6.97 4.50
CA ASP A 292 10.40 7.88 4.18
C ASP A 292 11.09 7.51 2.84
N LEU A 293 11.21 6.21 2.53
CA LEU A 293 11.71 5.74 1.22
C LEU A 293 10.80 6.22 0.07
N HIS A 294 9.48 6.13 0.22
CA HIS A 294 8.53 6.59 -0.79
C HIS A 294 8.58 8.12 -0.95
N VAL A 295 8.69 8.88 0.17
CA VAL A 295 8.88 10.34 0.12
C VAL A 295 10.15 10.68 -0.66
N LYS A 296 11.27 10.01 -0.36
CA LYS A 296 12.53 10.19 -1.08
C LYS A 296 12.42 9.85 -2.57
N ALA A 297 11.58 8.89 -2.91
CA ALA A 297 11.29 8.52 -4.29
C ALA A 297 10.34 9.50 -5.02
N GLY A 298 9.73 10.46 -4.32
CA GLY A 298 8.89 11.50 -4.88
C GLY A 298 7.39 11.34 -4.65
N VAL A 299 6.97 10.44 -3.76
CA VAL A 299 5.55 10.25 -3.41
C VAL A 299 5.17 11.20 -2.26
N PRO A 300 4.21 12.11 -2.41
CA PRO A 300 3.77 12.99 -1.33
C PRO A 300 3.12 12.20 -0.18
N LYS A 301 3.42 12.55 1.07
CA LYS A 301 2.81 11.90 2.26
C LYS A 301 1.28 11.86 2.22
N SER A 302 0.64 12.96 1.80
CA SER A 302 -0.83 13.05 1.67
C SER A 302 -1.43 12.10 0.62
N ARG A 303 -0.59 11.55 -0.26
CA ARG A 303 -0.98 10.58 -1.30
C ARG A 303 -0.52 9.16 -0.98
N MET A 304 -0.14 8.87 0.26
CA MET A 304 0.17 7.54 0.75
C MET A 304 -0.86 7.05 1.76
N ASN A 305 -1.09 5.75 1.80
CA ASN A 305 -1.80 5.06 2.88
C ASN A 305 -0.85 4.02 3.45
N MET A 306 -0.64 4.06 4.76
CA MET A 306 0.21 3.10 5.46
C MET A 306 -0.52 1.78 5.66
N GLY A 307 0.10 0.66 5.30
CA GLY A 307 -0.45 -0.68 5.42
C GLY A 307 -0.42 -1.20 6.86
N VAL A 308 -1.51 -1.80 7.28
CA VAL A 308 -1.66 -2.44 8.60
C VAL A 308 -2.12 -3.88 8.39
N PRO A 309 -1.33 -4.89 8.80
CA PRO A 309 -1.77 -6.26 8.68
C PRO A 309 -2.74 -6.60 9.81
N PHE A 310 -3.85 -7.25 9.48
CA PHE A 310 -4.74 -7.85 10.47
C PHE A 310 -4.40 -9.33 10.67
N TYR A 311 -3.12 -9.65 10.52
CA TYR A 311 -2.53 -10.98 10.71
C TYR A 311 -1.09 -10.86 11.22
N GLY A 312 -0.57 -11.93 11.75
CA GLY A 312 0.82 -12.02 12.19
C GLY A 312 1.57 -13.17 11.53
N HIS A 313 2.89 -13.10 11.58
CA HIS A 313 3.76 -14.19 11.14
C HIS A 313 4.28 -14.98 12.32
N GLY A 314 4.12 -16.31 12.23
CA GLY A 314 4.54 -17.25 13.25
C GLY A 314 5.62 -18.24 12.80
N THR A 315 6.17 -18.93 13.80
CA THR A 315 6.97 -20.14 13.66
C THR A 315 6.41 -21.19 14.60
N THR A 316 6.72 -22.47 14.38
CA THR A 316 6.16 -23.58 15.19
C THR A 316 6.05 -23.24 16.68
N PRO A 317 4.87 -23.40 17.29
CA PRO A 317 3.68 -24.13 16.83
C PRO A 317 2.69 -23.27 16.02
N TYR A 318 2.95 -22.00 15.81
CA TYR A 318 2.07 -21.11 15.06
C TYR A 318 2.18 -21.35 13.54
N ALA A 319 1.08 -21.11 12.84
CA ALA A 319 1.10 -21.05 11.38
C ALA A 319 2.00 -19.90 10.87
N SER A 320 2.42 -19.96 9.61
CA SER A 320 3.13 -18.85 8.97
C SER A 320 2.32 -17.56 9.00
N ASP A 321 0.98 -17.68 8.90
CA ASP A 321 0.04 -16.58 8.90
C ASP A 321 -1.07 -16.86 9.92
N VAL A 322 -1.12 -16.05 10.97
CA VAL A 322 -2.11 -16.14 12.05
C VAL A 322 -3.01 -14.92 11.98
N LYS A 323 -4.30 -15.13 11.71
CA LYS A 323 -5.28 -14.04 11.61
C LYS A 323 -5.59 -13.46 12.98
N PHE A 324 -5.90 -12.17 13.05
CA PHE A 324 -6.22 -11.52 14.33
C PHE A 324 -7.43 -12.14 15.03
N ASN A 325 -8.44 -12.57 14.29
CA ASN A 325 -9.62 -13.23 14.87
C ASN A 325 -9.31 -14.56 15.58
N GLU A 326 -8.12 -15.15 15.36
CA GLU A 326 -7.64 -16.35 16.06
C GLU A 326 -6.93 -16.01 17.39
N MET A 327 -6.48 -14.75 17.56
CA MET A 327 -5.62 -14.33 18.67
C MET A 327 -6.27 -14.49 20.05
N SER A 328 -7.59 -14.27 20.14
CA SER A 328 -8.29 -14.44 21.44
C SER A 328 -8.21 -15.86 21.97
N ALA A 329 -8.31 -16.87 21.11
CA ALA A 329 -8.17 -18.28 21.49
C ALA A 329 -6.72 -18.61 21.83
N ILE A 330 -5.76 -18.12 21.04
CA ILE A 330 -4.32 -18.32 21.26
C ILE A 330 -3.89 -17.76 22.60
N LEU A 331 -4.23 -16.52 22.91
CA LEU A 331 -3.82 -15.83 24.14
C LEU A 331 -4.41 -16.48 25.41
N LYS A 332 -5.58 -17.10 25.31
CA LYS A 332 -6.27 -17.78 26.43
C LYS A 332 -5.89 -19.26 26.56
N ALA A 333 -5.09 -19.81 25.67
CA ALA A 333 -4.76 -21.23 25.68
C ALA A 333 -3.93 -21.62 26.93
N THR A 334 -4.48 -22.52 27.74
CA THR A 334 -3.82 -23.12 28.92
C THR A 334 -3.44 -24.59 28.73
N SER A 335 -3.79 -25.15 27.55
CA SER A 335 -3.48 -26.53 27.15
C SER A 335 -3.26 -26.56 25.61
N GLY A 336 -2.79 -27.71 25.12
CA GLY A 336 -2.51 -27.90 23.69
C GLY A 336 -1.24 -27.16 23.22
N ASP A 337 -1.13 -26.95 21.92
CA ASP A 337 0.09 -26.48 21.24
C ASP A 337 0.55 -25.09 21.65
N TYR A 338 -0.37 -24.21 22.05
CA TYR A 338 -0.09 -22.82 22.41
C TYR A 338 0.18 -22.62 23.90
N ALA A 339 -0.12 -23.59 24.77
CA ALA A 339 0.09 -23.48 26.22
C ALA A 339 1.56 -23.25 26.56
N GLY A 340 1.82 -22.21 27.37
CA GLY A 340 3.18 -21.80 27.74
C GLY A 340 4.03 -21.19 26.63
N LYS A 341 3.44 -20.92 25.45
CA LYS A 341 4.10 -20.31 24.27
C LYS A 341 3.40 -19.03 23.82
N ASN A 342 2.46 -18.52 24.60
CA ASN A 342 1.55 -17.41 24.27
C ASN A 342 1.71 -16.21 25.23
N THR A 343 2.89 -16.04 25.81
CA THR A 343 3.19 -14.86 26.64
C THR A 343 3.39 -13.65 25.74
N ARG A 344 2.47 -12.66 25.85
CA ARG A 344 2.57 -11.40 25.13
C ARG A 344 3.70 -10.53 25.69
N LYS A 345 4.55 -10.04 24.81
CA LYS A 345 5.53 -9.00 25.06
C LYS A 345 5.35 -7.84 24.08
N TRP A 346 5.98 -6.72 24.38
CA TRP A 346 5.92 -5.49 23.61
C TRP A 346 7.33 -5.02 23.25
N ASP A 347 7.58 -4.79 21.96
CA ASP A 347 8.78 -4.06 21.52
C ASP A 347 8.47 -2.56 21.56
N SER A 348 9.03 -1.87 22.57
CA SER A 348 8.75 -0.45 22.82
C SER A 348 9.32 0.47 21.75
N THR A 349 10.36 0.05 21.00
CA THR A 349 10.94 0.79 19.89
C THR A 349 10.15 0.55 18.60
N ALA A 350 9.85 -0.69 18.29
CA ALA A 350 9.09 -1.09 17.11
C ALA A 350 7.57 -0.85 17.23
N LYS A 351 7.06 -0.63 18.45
CA LYS A 351 5.63 -0.42 18.76
C LYS A 351 4.75 -1.57 18.26
N VAL A 352 5.19 -2.81 18.48
CA VAL A 352 4.45 -4.02 18.10
C VAL A 352 4.49 -5.08 19.18
N PRO A 353 3.42 -5.88 19.34
CA PRO A 353 3.40 -7.05 20.20
C PRO A 353 4.04 -8.25 19.53
N TYR A 354 4.51 -9.17 20.38
CA TYR A 354 4.97 -10.48 19.96
C TYR A 354 4.73 -11.51 21.05
N LEU A 355 4.65 -12.80 20.70
CA LEU A 355 4.51 -13.88 21.64
C LEU A 355 5.81 -14.64 21.81
N VAL A 356 6.07 -15.05 23.06
CA VAL A 356 7.25 -15.85 23.42
C VAL A 356 6.84 -17.12 24.17
N ASP A 357 7.74 -18.11 24.15
CA ASP A 357 7.69 -19.28 25.01
C ASP A 357 8.34 -19.01 26.40
N GLY A 358 8.37 -20.04 27.25
CA GLY A 358 8.99 -19.98 28.58
C GLY A 358 10.50 -19.71 28.58
N SER A 359 11.16 -19.89 27.42
CA SER A 359 12.60 -19.59 27.20
C SER A 359 12.82 -18.22 26.54
N ASN A 360 11.77 -17.43 26.37
CA ASN A 360 11.76 -16.14 25.68
C ASN A 360 12.09 -16.20 24.17
N ASN A 361 11.94 -17.34 23.53
CA ASN A 361 12.02 -17.41 22.07
C ASN A 361 10.82 -16.71 21.46
N ILE A 362 11.04 -15.82 20.49
CA ILE A 362 9.97 -15.11 19.78
C ILE A 362 9.35 -16.07 18.75
N LEU A 363 8.06 -16.34 18.92
CA LEU A 363 7.34 -17.34 18.13
C LEU A 363 6.30 -16.75 17.18
N LEU A 364 5.71 -15.60 17.52
CA LEU A 364 4.71 -14.90 16.71
C LEU A 364 4.91 -13.40 16.82
N SER A 365 4.94 -12.69 15.69
CA SER A 365 4.85 -11.24 15.61
C SER A 365 3.54 -10.87 14.91
N TYR A 366 2.76 -9.97 15.50
CA TYR A 366 1.41 -9.64 15.05
C TYR A 366 1.06 -8.18 15.37
N ASP A 367 -0.13 -7.75 14.99
CA ASP A 367 -0.71 -6.47 15.42
C ASP A 367 -1.91 -6.70 16.31
N ASP A 368 -2.08 -5.85 17.33
CA ASP A 368 -3.23 -5.80 18.21
C ASP A 368 -3.78 -4.36 18.33
N GLU A 369 -4.75 -4.16 19.21
CA GLU A 369 -5.38 -2.87 19.42
C GLU A 369 -4.37 -1.77 19.79
N GLU A 370 -3.33 -2.11 20.59
CA GLU A 370 -2.29 -1.16 21.02
C GLU A 370 -1.40 -0.73 19.85
N SER A 371 -0.90 -1.69 19.05
CA SER A 371 -0.04 -1.38 17.90
C SER A 371 -0.80 -0.69 16.77
N VAL A 372 -2.04 -1.09 16.50
CA VAL A 372 -2.89 -0.45 15.49
C VAL A 372 -3.25 0.98 15.90
N THR A 373 -3.48 1.23 17.19
CA THR A 373 -3.68 2.59 17.72
C THR A 373 -2.43 3.43 17.51
N ALA A 374 -1.24 2.90 17.82
CA ALA A 374 0.03 3.60 17.59
C ALA A 374 0.25 3.92 16.10
N LYS A 375 -0.06 2.98 15.20
CA LYS A 375 0.01 3.16 13.75
C LYS A 375 -0.97 4.22 13.25
N GLY A 376 -2.22 4.20 13.72
CA GLY A 376 -3.21 5.21 13.36
C GLY A 376 -2.83 6.62 13.84
N GLN A 377 -2.29 6.72 15.06
CA GLN A 377 -1.77 7.99 15.58
C GLN A 377 -0.57 8.50 14.74
N PHE A 378 0.35 7.61 14.36
CA PHE A 378 1.47 7.96 13.49
C PHE A 378 0.99 8.50 12.14
N VAL A 379 -0.02 7.89 11.52
CA VAL A 379 -0.64 8.38 10.27
C VAL A 379 -1.13 9.81 10.45
N LYS A 380 -1.87 10.08 11.53
CA LYS A 380 -2.42 11.39 11.84
C LYS A 380 -1.33 12.44 12.08
N ASP A 381 -0.38 12.14 12.96
CA ASP A 381 0.66 13.09 13.40
C ASP A 381 1.65 13.45 12.27
N ASN A 382 1.83 12.55 11.30
CA ASN A 382 2.74 12.75 10.16
C ASN A 382 2.02 13.22 8.89
N SER A 383 0.73 13.57 8.95
CA SER A 383 -0.08 14.02 7.81
C SER A 383 -0.01 13.03 6.62
N ILE A 384 0.02 11.74 6.92
CA ILE A 384 -0.08 10.69 5.91
C ILE A 384 -1.53 10.63 5.42
N GLY A 385 -1.73 10.39 4.12
CA GLY A 385 -3.04 10.44 3.48
C GLY A 385 -4.07 9.44 4.02
N GLY A 386 -3.61 8.43 4.76
CA GLY A 386 -4.48 7.46 5.43
C GLY A 386 -3.78 6.17 5.81
N ALA A 387 -4.59 5.17 6.11
CA ALA A 387 -4.15 3.80 6.33
C ALA A 387 -4.98 2.83 5.48
N MET A 388 -4.40 1.71 5.12
CA MET A 388 -5.11 0.58 4.55
C MET A 388 -4.81 -0.69 5.36
N PHE A 389 -5.66 -1.69 5.30
CA PHE A 389 -5.41 -2.93 6.01
C PHE A 389 -5.73 -4.18 5.17
N TRP A 390 -4.88 -5.18 5.32
CA TRP A 390 -5.04 -6.52 4.78
C TRP A 390 -5.38 -7.48 5.91
N GLU A 391 -6.56 -8.08 5.96
CA GLU A 391 -7.77 -7.81 5.19
C GLU A 391 -9.01 -7.82 6.12
N TYR A 392 -10.15 -7.40 5.61
CA TYR A 392 -11.36 -7.21 6.39
C TYR A 392 -11.80 -8.45 7.20
N ARG A 393 -11.73 -9.65 6.61
CA ARG A 393 -12.14 -10.90 7.26
C ARG A 393 -11.18 -11.39 8.36
N HIS A 394 -9.99 -10.79 8.49
CA HIS A 394 -9.01 -11.14 9.52
C HIS A 394 -9.28 -10.43 10.86
N ASP A 395 -10.06 -9.35 10.86
CA ASP A 395 -10.52 -8.71 12.10
C ASP A 395 -11.50 -9.61 12.87
N ASP A 396 -11.65 -9.40 14.15
CA ASP A 396 -12.65 -10.12 14.93
C ASP A 396 -14.08 -9.63 14.63
N SER A 397 -15.08 -10.35 15.15
CA SER A 397 -16.50 -10.01 14.93
C SER A 397 -16.90 -8.65 15.51
N ASN A 398 -16.14 -8.13 16.48
CA ASN A 398 -16.37 -6.83 17.10
C ASN A 398 -15.76 -5.69 16.27
N GLY A 399 -14.87 -6.01 15.30
CA GLY A 399 -14.11 -5.03 14.54
C GLY A 399 -13.07 -4.30 15.37
N THR A 400 -12.40 -5.01 16.26
CA THR A 400 -11.48 -4.44 17.24
C THR A 400 -10.38 -3.62 16.56
N LEU A 401 -9.71 -4.16 15.55
CA LEU A 401 -8.58 -3.47 14.90
C LEU A 401 -9.05 -2.31 14.02
N ARG A 402 -10.10 -2.48 13.20
CA ARG A 402 -10.59 -1.38 12.37
C ARG A 402 -11.16 -0.23 13.20
N LYS A 403 -11.81 -0.51 14.34
CA LYS A 403 -12.27 0.53 15.28
C LYS A 403 -11.12 1.23 15.99
N ALA A 404 -10.09 0.50 16.40
CA ALA A 404 -8.87 1.09 16.97
C ALA A 404 -8.20 2.06 15.98
N LEU A 405 -8.05 1.65 14.72
CA LEU A 405 -7.52 2.49 13.66
C LEU A 405 -8.39 3.75 13.45
N CYS A 406 -9.70 3.59 13.44
CA CYS A 406 -10.66 4.68 13.29
C CYS A 406 -10.58 5.67 14.45
N ARG A 407 -10.57 5.20 15.70
CA ARG A 407 -10.40 6.05 16.89
C ARG A 407 -9.09 6.83 16.85
N ALA A 408 -8.00 6.19 16.47
CA ALA A 408 -6.69 6.82 16.39
C ALA A 408 -6.64 7.95 15.35
N ILE A 409 -7.21 7.73 14.16
CA ILE A 409 -7.21 8.71 13.07
C ILE A 409 -8.28 9.80 13.27
N TYR A 410 -9.52 9.42 13.61
CA TYR A 410 -10.67 10.34 13.64
C TYR A 410 -11.10 10.76 15.05
N GLY A 411 -10.55 10.17 16.12
CA GLY A 411 -10.97 10.41 17.49
C GLY A 411 -12.33 9.80 17.87
N LYS A 412 -12.91 8.98 16.99
CA LYS A 412 -14.21 8.33 17.16
C LYS A 412 -14.29 7.03 16.34
N GLU A 413 -15.30 6.18 16.62
CA GLU A 413 -15.51 4.94 15.87
C GLU A 413 -16.42 5.14 14.63
N SER A 414 -16.19 6.21 13.90
CA SER A 414 -16.90 6.52 12.66
C SER A 414 -16.09 7.46 11.80
N THR A 415 -16.18 7.29 10.49
CA THR A 415 -15.58 8.20 9.51
C THR A 415 -16.53 9.33 9.07
N LEU A 416 -17.74 9.38 9.61
CA LEU A 416 -18.74 10.43 9.36
C LEU A 416 -18.74 11.48 10.45
#